data_dfb682db85224f1cb079a7bb5a73b270
#
_entry.id   dfb682db85224f1cb079a7bb5a73b270
#
_cell.length_a   1.000
_cell.length_b   1.000
_cell.length_c   1.000
_cell.angle_alpha   90.00
_cell.angle_beta   90.00
_cell.angle_gamma   90.00
#
_symmetry.space_group_name_H-M   'P 1'
#
loop_
_entity.id
_entity.type
_entity.pdbx_description
1 polymer ?
#
loop_
_entity_poly.entity_id
_entity_poly.type
_entity_poly.pdbx_seq_one_letter_code
_entity_poly.pdbx_strand_id
1 'polypeptide(L)'
;MKKITGLLLAMIFLFVFSGCSTENDLISDFDAVGDMEISSLDETPTHVEMPTKIQTPSETETSSNNETPIYVEMPSKIETYVETELNDYHNVVQAQSSTPDVPTTFEPIIDNNFSGGNGTQTNPYLITTPEHLIYLSSKINSGKMNNGAYFALGADIDMAGVEFTPIGNGDHRFSSNFDGRGFTISNLSPKLLYDDYGNNANYSCGFFGIVGNAEIKNLCLENVNITYTYDSNYFTEIGILAGCVYPTRECKITDCIVNGNINVSTDVLLVGGIIGDIFANDDVKLEFARIQSNTKLQVRGDSLEVGAISGSLLADGEESFSDIFAQSEILHNSMYYSHVGAFGGVSNRKGNVNVSNCFIKINTNKKHGDEINALIGGMIETYQPNGRFNFTNVFAFADSCTKLYDIPSENPVKEENCGFTDVLPSTCNFNTEIWDITDPASPFIKFNF
;
A
#
# COMPACT_ATOMS: atom_id res chain seq x y z
N MET A 1 15.14 -22.57 15.59
CA MET A 1 14.26 -23.72 15.35
C MET A 1 12.83 -23.34 14.96
N LYS A 2 12.23 -22.24 15.43
CA LYS A 2 10.88 -21.80 15.00
C LYS A 2 10.81 -21.24 13.56
N LYS A 3 11.91 -20.66 13.05
CA LYS A 3 11.97 -20.13 11.67
C LYS A 3 12.04 -21.19 10.56
N ILE A 4 12.49 -22.41 10.88
CA ILE A 4 12.56 -23.52 9.90
C ILE A 4 11.19 -24.21 9.70
N THR A 5 10.31 -24.11 10.67
CA THR A 5 8.98 -24.73 10.59
C THR A 5 8.03 -23.98 9.68
N GLY A 6 8.14 -22.65 9.59
CA GLY A 6 7.36 -21.83 8.66
C GLY A 6 7.73 -22.09 7.21
N LEU A 7 9.04 -22.18 6.92
CA LEU A 7 9.54 -22.48 5.58
C LEU A 7 9.15 -23.87 5.08
N LEU A 8 9.05 -24.86 6.00
CA LEU A 8 8.65 -26.21 5.65
C LEU A 8 7.14 -26.33 5.42
N LEU A 9 6.32 -25.54 6.09
CA LEU A 9 4.87 -25.50 5.87
C LEU A 9 4.53 -24.82 4.55
N ALA A 10 5.24 -23.74 4.18
CA ALA A 10 5.08 -23.08 2.89
C ALA A 10 5.46 -24.01 1.72
N MET A 11 6.51 -24.82 1.86
CA MET A 11 6.90 -25.81 0.83
C MET A 11 5.88 -26.95 0.68
N ILE A 12 5.12 -27.31 1.70
CA ILE A 12 4.10 -28.37 1.60
C ILE A 12 2.85 -27.86 0.89
N PHE A 13 2.51 -26.57 1.01
CA PHE A 13 1.38 -25.97 0.30
C PHE A 13 1.63 -25.83 -1.21
N LEU A 14 2.86 -25.58 -1.64
CA LEU A 14 3.24 -25.45 -3.05
C LEU A 14 3.11 -26.78 -3.86
N PHE A 15 3.18 -27.94 -3.20
CA PHE A 15 3.06 -29.24 -3.89
C PHE A 15 1.61 -29.69 -4.13
N VAL A 16 0.62 -29.07 -3.49
CA VAL A 16 -0.79 -29.49 -3.57
C VAL A 16 -1.56 -28.76 -4.67
N PHE A 17 -1.09 -27.61 -5.16
CA PHE A 17 -1.83 -26.78 -6.12
C PHE A 17 -1.28 -26.77 -7.56
N SER A 18 -0.13 -27.37 -7.85
CA SER A 18 0.45 -27.35 -9.21
C SER A 18 0.14 -28.61 -10.02
N GLY A 19 -1.08 -29.10 -10.03
CA GLY A 19 -1.40 -30.21 -10.94
C GLY A 19 -2.65 -30.99 -10.67
N CYS A 20 -3.81 -30.40 -10.60
CA CYS A 20 -5.05 -31.17 -10.71
C CYS A 20 -6.13 -30.39 -11.47
N SER A 21 -6.33 -30.78 -12.71
CA SER A 21 -7.52 -30.40 -13.46
C SER A 21 -8.50 -31.59 -13.39
N THR A 22 -9.48 -31.47 -12.53
CA THR A 22 -10.75 -32.19 -12.39
C THR A 22 -10.92 -32.90 -11.05
N GLU A 23 -12.08 -32.64 -10.47
CA GLU A 23 -12.55 -33.09 -9.14
C GLU A 23 -12.71 -34.61 -8.93
N ASN A 24 -12.36 -35.47 -9.91
CA ASN A 24 -12.62 -36.91 -9.86
C ASN A 24 -11.39 -37.78 -9.59
N ASP A 25 -10.18 -37.22 -9.49
CA ASP A 25 -8.96 -38.05 -9.34
C ASP A 25 -8.45 -38.15 -7.88
N LEU A 26 -9.13 -37.52 -6.92
CA LEU A 26 -8.66 -37.44 -5.52
C LEU A 26 -9.13 -38.57 -4.60
N ILE A 27 -9.94 -39.54 -5.08
CA ILE A 27 -10.54 -40.56 -4.22
C ILE A 27 -9.83 -41.93 -4.35
N SER A 28 -8.94 -42.14 -5.34
CA SER A 28 -8.34 -43.47 -5.57
C SER A 28 -6.99 -43.74 -4.89
N ASP A 29 -6.33 -42.74 -4.31
CA ASP A 29 -4.97 -42.94 -3.77
C ASP A 29 -4.88 -43.05 -2.24
N PHE A 30 -6.00 -43.06 -1.50
CA PHE A 30 -6.00 -43.16 -0.04
C PHE A 30 -6.01 -44.59 0.54
N ASP A 31 -6.11 -45.62 -0.28
CA ASP A 31 -6.21 -47.03 0.19
C ASP A 31 -4.87 -47.78 0.30
N ALA A 32 -3.73 -47.13 0.19
CA ALA A 32 -2.43 -47.82 0.17
C ALA A 32 -1.44 -47.36 1.25
N VAL A 33 -1.89 -46.98 2.44
CA VAL A 33 -0.97 -46.80 3.60
C VAL A 33 -1.43 -47.71 4.73
N GLY A 34 -0.82 -48.89 4.77
CA GLY A 34 -1.05 -49.88 5.81
C GLY A 34 -0.46 -49.46 7.16
N ASP A 35 -1.06 -50.01 8.16
CA ASP A 35 -0.82 -49.86 9.60
C ASP A 35 0.66 -49.73 10.00
N MET A 36 1.02 -48.61 10.63
CA MET A 36 2.26 -48.47 11.36
C MET A 36 1.94 -48.25 12.85
N GLU A 37 2.19 -49.32 13.63
CA GLU A 37 2.05 -49.29 15.10
C GLU A 37 2.98 -48.27 15.72
N ILE A 38 2.44 -47.40 16.58
CA ILE A 38 3.19 -46.49 17.43
C ILE A 38 3.50 -47.22 18.75
N SER A 39 4.75 -47.64 18.92
CA SER A 39 5.25 -48.08 20.22
C SER A 39 5.73 -46.85 21.04
N SER A 40 5.21 -46.73 22.21
CA SER A 40 5.57 -45.80 23.24
C SER A 40 7.06 -45.90 23.66
N LEU A 41 7.79 -44.78 23.63
CA LEU A 41 9.04 -44.61 24.35
C LEU A 41 8.95 -43.36 25.23
N ASP A 42 8.82 -43.66 26.49
CA ASP A 42 8.97 -42.75 27.62
C ASP A 42 10.47 -42.66 27.96
N GLU A 43 11.12 -41.49 27.74
CA GLU A 43 12.37 -41.14 28.40
C GLU A 43 12.63 -39.64 28.32
N THR A 44 12.68 -39.01 29.49
CA THR A 44 13.10 -37.62 29.69
C THR A 44 14.63 -37.48 29.58
N PRO A 45 15.22 -36.59 28.82
CA PRO A 45 16.64 -36.29 28.88
C PRO A 45 16.96 -35.23 29.95
N THR A 46 17.89 -35.60 30.77
CA THR A 46 18.61 -34.79 31.75
C THR A 46 19.40 -33.64 31.12
N HIS A 47 19.47 -32.56 31.88
CA HIS A 47 20.35 -31.40 31.86
C HIS A 47 21.59 -31.48 30.95
N VAL A 48 21.72 -30.53 30.04
CA VAL A 48 22.98 -30.21 29.34
C VAL A 48 23.39 -28.79 29.73
N GLU A 49 24.53 -28.69 30.38
CA GLU A 49 25.19 -27.44 30.77
C GLU A 49 25.70 -26.67 29.53
N MET A 50 25.46 -25.36 29.49
CA MET A 50 26.05 -24.46 28.50
C MET A 50 27.46 -24.02 28.93
N PRO A 51 28.45 -23.97 28.03
CA PRO A 51 29.75 -23.41 28.33
C PRO A 51 29.73 -21.88 28.34
N THR A 52 30.05 -21.30 29.47
CA THR A 52 30.37 -19.88 29.65
C THR A 52 31.82 -19.65 29.21
N LYS A 53 32.05 -18.92 28.11
CA LYS A 53 33.11 -17.92 27.95
C LYS A 53 33.24 -17.54 26.47
N ILE A 54 32.78 -16.34 26.11
CA ILE A 54 33.21 -15.65 24.90
C ILE A 54 34.32 -14.70 25.31
N GLN A 55 35.55 -14.96 24.81
CA GLN A 55 36.64 -14.03 24.88
C GLN A 55 36.59 -13.09 23.69
N THR A 56 36.60 -11.79 23.96
CA THR A 56 36.84 -10.73 22.98
C THR A 56 38.31 -10.73 22.53
N PRO A 57 38.63 -10.67 21.22
CA PRO A 57 39.99 -10.40 20.77
C PRO A 57 40.27 -8.90 20.79
N SER A 58 41.44 -8.55 21.35
CA SER A 58 42.05 -7.23 21.34
C SER A 58 42.55 -6.83 19.94
N GLU A 59 42.43 -5.53 19.67
CA GLU A 59 43.02 -4.86 18.49
C GLU A 59 44.55 -5.10 18.40
N THR A 60 45.00 -5.39 17.21
CA THR A 60 46.13 -4.88 16.44
C THR A 60 46.59 -5.90 15.41
N GLU A 61 46.45 -5.55 14.12
CA GLU A 61 47.57 -5.54 13.15
C GLU A 61 47.02 -5.23 11.74
N THR A 62 47.62 -4.21 11.14
CA THR A 62 47.48 -3.80 9.77
C THR A 62 48.19 -4.81 8.84
N SER A 63 47.46 -5.39 7.88
CA SER A 63 48.07 -5.86 6.65
C SER A 63 47.10 -5.72 5.47
N SER A 64 47.57 -5.01 4.47
CA SER A 64 46.98 -4.83 3.16
C SER A 64 46.84 -6.15 2.42
N ASN A 65 45.63 -6.60 2.15
CA ASN A 65 45.35 -7.57 1.10
C ASN A 65 44.15 -7.10 0.29
N ASN A 66 44.42 -6.89 -1.02
CA ASN A 66 43.42 -6.68 -2.04
C ASN A 66 42.60 -7.98 -2.18
N GLU A 67 41.50 -8.08 -1.47
CA GLU A 67 40.47 -9.07 -1.76
C GLU A 67 39.33 -8.40 -2.55
N THR A 68 39.17 -8.84 -3.78
CA THR A 68 38.04 -8.57 -4.63
C THR A 68 36.77 -9.00 -3.89
N PRO A 69 35.73 -8.17 -3.79
CA PRO A 69 34.49 -8.61 -3.18
C PRO A 69 33.94 -9.81 -3.92
N ILE A 70 33.75 -10.91 -3.21
CA ILE A 70 33.00 -12.07 -3.75
C ILE A 70 31.56 -11.64 -3.84
N TYR A 71 31.09 -11.33 -5.04
CA TYR A 71 29.67 -11.20 -5.33
C TYR A 71 29.04 -12.57 -5.15
N VAL A 72 28.31 -12.75 -4.09
CA VAL A 72 27.36 -13.87 -3.99
C VAL A 72 26.12 -13.42 -4.78
N GLU A 73 26.02 -13.92 -6.03
CA GLU A 73 24.77 -13.79 -6.78
C GLU A 73 23.65 -14.43 -5.93
N MET A 74 22.65 -13.63 -5.57
CA MET A 74 21.45 -14.17 -4.96
C MET A 74 20.79 -15.14 -5.94
N PRO A 75 20.29 -16.28 -5.46
CA PRO A 75 19.58 -17.19 -6.34
C PRO A 75 18.33 -16.48 -6.88
N SER A 76 18.23 -16.34 -8.20
CA SER A 76 17.09 -15.81 -8.95
C SER A 76 15.73 -16.44 -8.58
N LYS A 77 15.74 -17.50 -7.77
CA LYS A 77 14.57 -18.18 -7.23
C LYS A 77 13.84 -17.45 -6.11
N ILE A 78 14.50 -16.50 -5.40
CA ILE A 78 13.85 -15.79 -4.27
C ILE A 78 13.04 -14.62 -4.80
N GLU A 79 13.57 -13.86 -5.76
CA GLU A 79 12.81 -12.81 -6.44
C GLU A 79 11.54 -13.35 -7.07
N THR A 80 11.64 -14.46 -7.82
CA THR A 80 10.49 -15.13 -8.45
C THR A 80 9.46 -15.62 -7.42
N TYR A 81 9.88 -15.96 -6.19
CA TYR A 81 8.99 -16.47 -5.15
C TYR A 81 8.09 -15.38 -4.55
N VAL A 82 8.65 -14.22 -4.24
CA VAL A 82 7.86 -13.12 -3.65
C VAL A 82 6.99 -12.45 -4.71
N GLU A 83 7.48 -12.31 -5.93
CA GLU A 83 6.68 -11.86 -7.07
C GLU A 83 5.50 -12.81 -7.35
N THR A 84 5.70 -14.10 -7.19
CA THR A 84 4.63 -15.10 -7.33
C THR A 84 3.61 -14.98 -6.19
N GLU A 85 4.03 -14.76 -4.96
CA GLU A 85 3.12 -14.57 -3.82
C GLU A 85 2.31 -13.28 -3.91
N LEU A 86 2.92 -12.17 -4.33
CA LEU A 86 2.20 -10.92 -4.58
C LEU A 86 1.15 -11.09 -5.70
N ASN A 87 1.51 -11.76 -6.79
CA ASN A 87 0.56 -12.07 -7.85
C ASN A 87 -0.53 -13.05 -7.42
N ASP A 88 -0.20 -14.06 -6.63
CA ASP A 88 -1.17 -15.00 -6.09
C ASP A 88 -2.08 -14.32 -5.07
N TYR A 89 -1.57 -13.42 -4.24
CA TYR A 89 -2.35 -12.57 -3.36
C TYR A 89 -3.36 -11.72 -4.15
N HIS A 90 -2.92 -11.00 -5.16
CA HIS A 90 -3.80 -10.22 -6.02
C HIS A 90 -4.84 -11.09 -6.74
N ASN A 91 -4.48 -12.30 -7.17
CA ASN A 91 -5.42 -13.24 -7.80
C ASN A 91 -6.46 -13.81 -6.81
N VAL A 92 -6.08 -14.06 -5.56
CA VAL A 92 -6.99 -14.53 -4.51
C VAL A 92 -7.97 -13.43 -4.11
N VAL A 93 -7.48 -12.20 -3.94
CA VAL A 93 -8.33 -11.02 -3.69
C VAL A 93 -9.32 -10.82 -4.84
N GLN A 94 -8.91 -11.05 -6.10
CA GLN A 94 -9.82 -11.05 -7.26
C GLN A 94 -10.91 -12.11 -7.19
N ALA A 95 -10.56 -13.34 -6.80
CA ALA A 95 -11.52 -14.45 -6.78
C ALA A 95 -12.60 -14.28 -5.70
N GLN A 96 -12.29 -13.60 -4.61
CA GLN A 96 -13.22 -13.36 -3.50
C GLN A 96 -14.10 -12.12 -3.68
N SER A 97 -13.74 -11.22 -4.58
CA SER A 97 -14.47 -9.98 -4.85
C SER A 97 -15.68 -10.15 -5.76
N SER A 98 -16.12 -11.37 -6.03
CA SER A 98 -17.19 -11.68 -6.99
C SER A 98 -18.62 -11.39 -6.50
N THR A 99 -18.81 -10.78 -5.33
CA THR A 99 -20.08 -10.12 -5.07
C THR A 99 -20.07 -8.74 -5.73
N PRO A 100 -20.79 -8.54 -6.85
CA PRO A 100 -20.84 -7.21 -7.46
C PRO A 100 -21.37 -6.24 -6.38
N ASP A 101 -20.70 -5.09 -6.21
CA ASP A 101 -21.32 -3.93 -5.59
C ASP A 101 -22.57 -3.60 -6.39
N VAL A 102 -23.67 -4.25 -6.08
CA VAL A 102 -24.98 -3.91 -6.66
C VAL A 102 -25.21 -2.45 -6.28
N PRO A 103 -25.50 -1.55 -7.23
CA PRO A 103 -25.87 -0.20 -6.90
C PRO A 103 -27.16 -0.26 -6.08
N THR A 104 -27.04 -0.31 -4.76
CA THR A 104 -28.16 -0.11 -3.88
C THR A 104 -28.56 1.36 -4.02
N THR A 105 -29.75 1.61 -4.50
CA THR A 105 -30.30 2.96 -4.48
C THR A 105 -30.27 3.45 -3.04
N PHE A 106 -29.51 4.53 -2.80
CA PHE A 106 -29.42 5.13 -1.47
C PHE A 106 -30.78 5.73 -1.11
N GLU A 107 -31.39 5.20 -0.03
CA GLU A 107 -32.61 5.77 0.54
C GLU A 107 -32.24 6.77 1.65
N PRO A 108 -32.59 8.05 1.51
CA PRO A 108 -32.24 9.08 2.49
C PRO A 108 -32.83 8.78 3.87
N ILE A 109 -32.00 8.76 4.90
CA ILE A 109 -32.42 8.50 6.29
C ILE A 109 -31.88 9.63 7.18
N ILE A 110 -32.73 10.19 8.05
CA ILE A 110 -32.27 11.08 9.11
C ILE A 110 -31.61 10.21 10.18
N ASP A 111 -30.31 10.38 10.37
CA ASP A 111 -29.56 9.69 11.43
C ASP A 111 -29.08 10.74 12.44
N ASN A 112 -29.72 10.77 13.61
CA ASN A 112 -29.45 11.74 14.67
C ASN A 112 -28.07 11.54 15.37
N ASN A 113 -27.30 10.52 14.99
CA ASN A 113 -25.94 10.34 15.46
C ASN A 113 -24.91 11.15 14.66
N PHE A 114 -25.33 11.87 13.63
CA PHE A 114 -24.55 12.91 12.97
C PHE A 114 -25.08 14.29 13.36
N SER A 115 -24.34 15.35 13.08
CA SER A 115 -24.76 16.73 13.37
C SER A 115 -25.96 17.19 12.51
N GLY A 116 -26.37 16.40 11.53
CA GLY A 116 -27.47 16.70 10.63
C GLY A 116 -27.30 16.02 9.28
N GLY A 117 -28.23 16.34 8.39
CA GLY A 117 -28.27 15.76 7.05
C GLY A 117 -29.10 14.49 6.97
N ASN A 118 -29.23 13.97 5.75
CA ASN A 118 -29.92 12.73 5.46
C ASN A 118 -29.16 11.85 4.45
N GLY A 119 -27.88 12.16 4.24
CA GLY A 119 -26.99 11.40 3.40
C GLY A 119 -27.17 11.58 1.90
N THR A 120 -27.99 12.53 1.45
CA THR A 120 -28.09 12.88 0.03
C THR A 120 -27.00 13.86 -0.39
N GLN A 121 -26.75 13.98 -1.68
CA GLN A 121 -25.77 14.94 -2.22
C GLN A 121 -26.06 16.39 -1.82
N THR A 122 -27.34 16.79 -1.79
CA THR A 122 -27.76 18.15 -1.41
C THR A 122 -27.87 18.34 0.10
N ASN A 123 -27.88 17.27 0.88
CA ASN A 123 -28.00 17.32 2.34
C ASN A 123 -27.20 16.15 2.97
N PRO A 124 -25.84 16.17 2.86
CA PRO A 124 -24.99 15.10 3.35
C PRO A 124 -25.05 14.95 4.87
N TYR A 125 -24.74 13.78 5.39
CA TYR A 125 -24.51 13.60 6.82
C TYR A 125 -23.35 14.48 7.27
N LEU A 126 -23.57 15.29 8.30
CA LEU A 126 -22.63 16.29 8.76
C LEU A 126 -21.80 15.77 9.94
N ILE A 127 -20.50 15.71 9.74
CA ILE A 127 -19.48 15.20 10.69
C ILE A 127 -18.76 16.41 11.29
N THR A 128 -18.83 16.57 12.62
CA THR A 128 -18.26 17.73 13.33
C THR A 128 -17.49 17.36 14.58
N THR A 129 -17.46 16.07 14.96
CA THR A 129 -16.76 15.60 16.17
C THR A 129 -16.07 14.25 15.94
N PRO A 130 -15.12 13.86 16.78
CA PRO A 130 -14.52 12.54 16.75
C PRO A 130 -15.52 11.40 16.85
N GLU A 131 -16.56 11.55 17.66
CA GLU A 131 -17.61 10.53 17.86
C GLU A 131 -18.38 10.26 16.57
N HIS A 132 -18.60 11.28 15.73
CA HIS A 132 -19.22 11.10 14.41
C HIS A 132 -18.34 10.27 13.47
N LEU A 133 -17.01 10.44 13.51
CA LEU A 133 -16.07 9.62 12.73
C LEU A 133 -16.06 8.17 13.22
N ILE A 134 -16.05 7.96 14.55
CA ILE A 134 -16.13 6.62 15.15
C ILE A 134 -17.44 5.96 14.77
N TYR A 135 -18.54 6.70 14.84
CA TYR A 135 -19.86 6.21 14.45
C TYR A 135 -19.91 5.81 12.96
N LEU A 136 -19.39 6.67 12.07
CA LEU A 136 -19.29 6.38 10.64
C LEU A 136 -18.50 5.09 10.40
N SER A 137 -17.32 4.99 10.98
CA SER A 137 -16.49 3.78 10.89
C SER A 137 -17.25 2.53 11.32
N SER A 138 -17.89 2.58 12.50
CA SER A 138 -18.67 1.44 13.01
C SER A 138 -19.83 1.05 12.09
N LYS A 139 -20.51 2.02 11.47
CA LYS A 139 -21.65 1.75 10.57
C LYS A 139 -21.21 1.17 9.24
N ILE A 140 -20.16 1.72 8.64
CA ILE A 140 -19.59 1.19 7.39
C ILE A 140 -19.07 -0.22 7.63
N ASN A 141 -18.19 -0.42 8.62
CA ASN A 141 -17.53 -1.68 8.89
C ASN A 141 -18.47 -2.83 9.30
N SER A 142 -19.67 -2.50 9.77
CA SER A 142 -20.72 -3.48 10.08
C SER A 142 -21.76 -3.65 8.98
N GLY A 143 -21.59 -3.04 7.80
CA GLY A 143 -22.54 -3.09 6.69
C GLY A 143 -23.90 -2.44 6.99
N LYS A 144 -23.98 -1.56 7.99
CA LYS A 144 -25.21 -0.89 8.41
C LYS A 144 -25.39 0.50 7.82
N MET A 145 -24.54 0.89 6.89
CA MET A 145 -24.64 2.13 6.13
C MET A 145 -24.72 1.76 4.64
N ASN A 146 -25.67 2.36 3.93
CA ASN A 146 -25.84 2.09 2.50
C ASN A 146 -24.71 2.72 1.69
N ASN A 147 -24.23 2.02 0.67
CA ASN A 147 -23.31 2.55 -0.31
C ASN A 147 -23.91 3.76 -1.06
N GLY A 148 -23.06 4.69 -1.47
CA GLY A 148 -23.49 5.89 -2.20
C GLY A 148 -24.02 7.03 -1.32
N ALA A 149 -23.99 6.90 0.00
CA ALA A 149 -24.30 7.99 0.90
C ALA A 149 -23.31 9.15 0.75
N TYR A 150 -23.72 10.35 1.13
CA TYR A 150 -22.90 11.55 1.14
C TYR A 150 -22.59 11.98 2.56
N PHE A 151 -21.32 12.13 2.85
CA PHE A 151 -20.79 12.61 4.13
C PHE A 151 -20.02 13.91 3.88
N ALA A 152 -20.08 14.84 4.83
CA ALA A 152 -19.30 16.07 4.76
C ALA A 152 -18.78 16.48 6.13
N LEU A 153 -17.57 17.01 6.19
CA LEU A 153 -17.10 17.68 7.39
C LEU A 153 -17.84 19.04 7.57
N GLY A 154 -18.07 19.41 8.80
CA GLY A 154 -18.66 20.69 9.17
C GLY A 154 -17.82 21.47 10.18
N ALA A 155 -16.66 20.92 10.58
CA ALA A 155 -15.69 21.55 11.47
C ALA A 155 -14.35 20.82 11.36
N ASP A 156 -13.29 21.47 11.84
CA ASP A 156 -12.02 20.80 12.12
C ASP A 156 -12.21 19.80 13.27
N ILE A 157 -11.55 18.66 13.19
CA ILE A 157 -11.67 17.57 14.15
C ILE A 157 -10.30 17.17 14.66
N ASP A 158 -10.09 17.31 15.97
CA ASP A 158 -8.89 16.85 16.65
C ASP A 158 -9.11 15.42 17.20
N MET A 159 -8.32 14.46 16.70
CA MET A 159 -8.40 13.05 17.10
C MET A 159 -7.38 12.69 18.20
N ALA A 160 -6.74 13.66 18.85
CA ALA A 160 -5.74 13.41 19.88
C ALA A 160 -6.29 12.54 21.02
N GLY A 161 -5.67 11.39 21.28
CA GLY A 161 -6.08 10.46 22.32
C GLY A 161 -7.36 9.68 22.03
N VAL A 162 -7.93 9.80 20.83
CA VAL A 162 -9.12 9.08 20.41
C VAL A 162 -8.72 7.78 19.71
N GLU A 163 -9.27 6.67 20.19
CA GLU A 163 -9.14 5.38 19.48
C GLU A 163 -9.98 5.39 18.21
N PHE A 164 -9.34 5.15 17.07
CA PHE A 164 -10.02 5.17 15.79
C PHE A 164 -9.77 3.88 15.01
N THR A 165 -10.84 3.26 14.57
CA THR A 165 -10.81 2.15 13.61
C THR A 165 -10.97 2.71 12.22
N PRO A 166 -10.11 2.38 11.23
CA PRO A 166 -10.25 2.83 9.85
C PRO A 166 -11.65 2.60 9.27
N ILE A 167 -12.07 3.49 8.38
CA ILE A 167 -13.39 3.41 7.73
C ILE A 167 -13.30 2.48 6.52
N GLY A 168 -14.12 1.43 6.48
CA GLY A 168 -14.13 0.42 5.42
C GLY A 168 -13.18 -0.74 5.72
N ASN A 169 -13.63 -1.95 5.51
CA ASN A 169 -12.92 -3.20 5.68
C ASN A 169 -13.14 -4.11 4.45
N GLY A 170 -12.60 -5.32 4.47
CA GLY A 170 -12.71 -6.25 3.35
C GLY A 170 -14.13 -6.64 3.00
N ASP A 171 -14.98 -6.85 4.00
CA ASP A 171 -16.39 -7.18 3.80
C ASP A 171 -17.23 -5.97 3.38
N HIS A 172 -16.89 -4.80 3.91
CA HIS A 172 -17.65 -3.56 3.74
C HIS A 172 -16.73 -2.39 3.42
N ARG A 173 -16.31 -2.29 2.17
CA ARG A 173 -15.45 -1.19 1.68
C ARG A 173 -16.18 0.14 1.79
N PHE A 174 -15.44 1.21 2.01
CA PHE A 174 -16.03 2.54 1.91
C PHE A 174 -16.39 2.85 0.45
N SER A 175 -17.65 2.67 0.10
CA SER A 175 -18.19 2.89 -1.27
C SER A 175 -19.23 4.01 -1.26
N SER A 176 -18.83 5.19 -0.79
CA SER A 176 -19.67 6.36 -0.55
C SER A 176 -18.91 7.66 -0.91
N ASN A 177 -19.54 8.81 -0.69
CA ASN A 177 -18.95 10.11 -1.00
C ASN A 177 -18.53 10.82 0.29
N PHE A 178 -17.29 11.32 0.34
CA PHE A 178 -16.76 12.05 1.49
C PHE A 178 -16.18 13.40 1.05
N ASP A 179 -16.80 14.49 1.50
CA ASP A 179 -16.33 15.84 1.24
C ASP A 179 -15.78 16.48 2.52
N GLY A 180 -14.48 16.66 2.58
CA GLY A 180 -13.81 17.33 3.71
C GLY A 180 -14.13 18.82 3.79
N ARG A 181 -14.62 19.47 2.71
CA ARG A 181 -14.93 20.91 2.64
C ARG A 181 -13.78 21.82 3.10
N GLY A 182 -12.54 21.34 3.00
CA GLY A 182 -11.36 22.05 3.45
C GLY A 182 -11.13 22.03 4.96
N PHE A 183 -11.99 21.37 5.75
CA PHE A 183 -11.73 21.15 7.16
C PHE A 183 -10.66 20.08 7.37
N THR A 184 -9.98 20.19 8.51
CA THR A 184 -8.85 19.35 8.88
C THR A 184 -9.26 18.28 9.90
N ILE A 185 -8.81 17.04 9.66
CA ILE A 185 -8.77 16.00 10.68
C ILE A 185 -7.30 15.88 11.12
N SER A 186 -7.02 16.13 12.40
CA SER A 186 -5.67 16.17 12.93
C SER A 186 -5.42 15.15 14.04
N ASN A 187 -4.11 14.85 14.27
CA ASN A 187 -3.64 13.98 15.35
C ASN A 187 -4.26 12.57 15.35
N LEU A 188 -4.58 12.06 14.17
CA LEU A 188 -5.16 10.73 14.00
C LEU A 188 -4.11 9.64 14.23
N SER A 189 -4.47 8.63 15.03
CA SER A 189 -3.69 7.39 15.20
C SER A 189 -4.60 6.19 14.97
N PRO A 190 -4.79 5.77 13.71
CA PRO A 190 -5.71 4.69 13.38
C PRO A 190 -5.17 3.35 13.85
N LYS A 191 -6.08 2.45 14.24
CA LYS A 191 -5.75 1.06 14.58
C LYS A 191 -5.49 0.26 13.31
N LEU A 192 -4.62 -0.75 13.43
CA LEU A 192 -4.48 -1.75 12.39
C LEU A 192 -5.79 -2.55 12.29
N LEU A 193 -6.39 -2.57 11.12
CA LEU A 193 -7.60 -3.33 10.83
C LEU A 193 -7.20 -4.72 10.34
N TYR A 194 -7.67 -5.75 11.03
CA TYR A 194 -7.47 -7.13 10.64
C TYR A 194 -8.68 -7.62 9.85
N ASP A 195 -8.44 -8.06 8.64
CA ASP A 195 -9.45 -8.68 7.78
C ASP A 195 -9.12 -10.16 7.60
N ASP A 196 -10.00 -11.05 8.08
CA ASP A 196 -9.84 -12.49 7.96
C ASP A 196 -10.58 -13.01 6.73
N TYR A 197 -9.83 -13.23 5.66
CA TYR A 197 -10.34 -13.85 4.44
C TYR A 197 -10.12 -15.38 4.42
N GLY A 198 -10.28 -16.03 5.56
CA GLY A 198 -10.06 -17.46 5.71
C GLY A 198 -8.57 -17.81 5.77
N ASN A 199 -7.96 -18.27 4.69
CA ASN A 199 -6.54 -18.60 4.69
C ASN A 199 -5.60 -17.40 4.42
N ASN A 200 -6.15 -16.24 4.06
CA ASN A 200 -5.41 -15.05 3.72
C ASN A 200 -5.91 -13.88 4.58
N ALA A 201 -5.24 -13.64 5.67
CA ALA A 201 -5.50 -12.49 6.51
C ALA A 201 -4.65 -11.30 6.04
N ASN A 202 -5.27 -10.14 5.93
CA ASN A 202 -4.62 -8.89 5.58
C ASN A 202 -4.78 -7.88 6.69
N TYR A 203 -3.85 -6.95 6.74
CA TYR A 203 -3.96 -5.79 7.59
C TYR A 203 -4.01 -4.54 6.74
N SER A 204 -5.02 -3.71 6.95
CA SER A 204 -5.13 -2.41 6.30
C SER A 204 -5.16 -1.29 7.32
N CYS A 205 -4.48 -0.17 7.07
CA CYS A 205 -4.44 0.96 7.98
C CYS A 205 -4.32 2.30 7.25
N GLY A 206 -5.15 3.24 7.68
CA GLY A 206 -5.21 4.62 7.21
C GLY A 206 -6.40 5.34 7.86
N PHE A 207 -6.75 6.52 7.38
CA PHE A 207 -8.04 7.12 7.72
C PHE A 207 -9.18 6.24 7.17
N PHE A 208 -9.05 5.79 5.93
CA PHE A 208 -9.81 4.67 5.39
C PHE A 208 -8.98 3.39 5.51
N GLY A 209 -9.64 2.26 5.82
CA GLY A 209 -9.04 0.94 5.70
C GLY A 209 -9.03 0.52 4.24
N ILE A 210 -10.21 0.15 3.71
CA ILE A 210 -10.37 -0.20 2.31
C ILE A 210 -11.43 0.67 1.65
N VAL A 211 -11.05 1.32 0.55
CA VAL A 211 -11.92 2.18 -0.27
C VAL A 211 -12.40 1.40 -1.49
N GLY A 212 -13.69 1.43 -1.73
CA GLY A 212 -14.33 0.87 -2.92
C GLY A 212 -14.69 1.94 -3.95
N ASN A 213 -15.90 1.87 -4.52
CA ASN A 213 -16.42 2.86 -5.46
C ASN A 213 -16.79 4.16 -4.72
N ALA A 214 -15.89 5.11 -4.66
CA ALA A 214 -16.02 6.30 -3.81
C ALA A 214 -15.61 7.59 -4.52
N GLU A 215 -16.17 8.72 -4.08
CA GLU A 215 -15.62 10.04 -4.33
C GLU A 215 -15.17 10.65 -3.01
N ILE A 216 -13.87 10.92 -2.85
CA ILE A 216 -13.25 11.53 -1.67
C ILE A 216 -12.61 12.83 -2.12
N LYS A 217 -12.97 13.94 -1.47
CA LYS A 217 -12.47 15.25 -1.89
C LYS A 217 -12.37 16.26 -0.76
N ASN A 218 -11.56 17.32 -1.03
CA ASN A 218 -11.40 18.49 -0.15
C ASN A 218 -11.04 18.10 1.30
N LEU A 219 -10.28 17.02 1.47
CA LEU A 219 -9.94 16.45 2.78
C LEU A 219 -8.51 16.81 3.18
N CYS A 220 -8.36 17.40 4.38
CA CYS A 220 -7.07 17.66 4.96
C CYS A 220 -6.81 16.71 6.15
N LEU A 221 -5.76 15.89 6.05
CA LEU A 221 -5.27 15.00 7.10
C LEU A 221 -3.91 15.54 7.58
N GLU A 222 -3.83 15.92 8.85
CA GLU A 222 -2.64 16.54 9.43
C GLU A 222 -2.15 15.77 10.66
N ASN A 223 -0.83 15.62 10.76
CA ASN A 223 -0.19 14.94 11.89
C ASN A 223 -0.77 13.55 12.17
N VAL A 224 -1.02 12.79 11.11
CA VAL A 224 -1.43 11.39 11.24
C VAL A 224 -0.22 10.56 11.66
N ASN A 225 -0.38 9.68 12.66
CA ASN A 225 0.70 8.84 13.18
C ASN A 225 0.28 7.38 13.19
N ILE A 226 0.91 6.57 12.35
CA ILE A 226 0.69 5.13 12.27
C ILE A 226 1.93 4.43 12.81
N THR A 227 1.81 3.71 13.92
CA THR A 227 2.95 3.03 14.55
C THR A 227 2.56 1.63 14.96
N TYR A 228 3.21 0.64 14.34
CA TYR A 228 3.01 -0.77 14.64
C TYR A 228 4.31 -1.56 14.58
N THR A 229 4.42 -2.51 15.49
CA THR A 229 5.44 -3.56 15.44
C THR A 229 4.72 -4.88 15.64
N TYR A 230 4.71 -5.69 14.61
CA TYR A 230 4.00 -6.96 14.61
C TYR A 230 4.80 -8.02 13.86
N ASP A 231 4.86 -9.23 14.39
CA ASP A 231 5.52 -10.38 13.76
C ASP A 231 4.42 -11.20 13.07
N SER A 232 4.21 -10.96 11.78
CA SER A 232 3.13 -11.54 11.00
C SER A 232 3.60 -11.85 9.59
N ASN A 233 3.25 -13.01 9.09
CA ASN A 233 3.48 -13.41 7.69
C ASN A 233 2.36 -12.91 6.75
N TYR A 234 1.53 -11.97 7.19
CA TYR A 234 0.42 -11.44 6.41
C TYR A 234 0.79 -10.14 5.72
N PHE A 235 0.22 -9.92 4.53
CA PHE A 235 0.33 -8.65 3.85
C PHE A 235 -0.23 -7.52 4.70
N THR A 236 0.47 -6.41 4.70
CA THR A 236 0.07 -5.25 5.47
C THR A 236 0.11 -4.02 4.57
N GLU A 237 -1.06 -3.45 4.34
CA GLU A 237 -1.30 -2.31 3.45
C GLU A 237 -1.48 -1.06 4.30
N ILE A 238 -0.57 -0.11 4.21
CA ILE A 238 -0.58 1.08 5.06
C ILE A 238 -0.39 2.34 4.23
N GLY A 239 -1.35 3.27 4.37
CA GLY A 239 -1.26 4.62 3.82
C GLY A 239 -1.96 5.62 4.73
N ILE A 240 -1.53 6.88 4.73
CA ILE A 240 -2.14 7.88 5.62
C ILE A 240 -3.60 8.10 5.27
N LEU A 241 -3.94 8.18 3.99
CA LEU A 241 -5.33 8.33 3.54
C LEU A 241 -6.07 7.01 3.55
N ALA A 242 -5.49 5.95 2.98
CA ALA A 242 -6.12 4.63 2.91
C ALA A 242 -5.08 3.50 2.95
N GLY A 243 -5.44 2.40 3.61
CA GLY A 243 -4.68 1.16 3.52
C GLY A 243 -4.72 0.60 2.11
N CYS A 244 -5.92 0.45 1.55
CA CYS A 244 -6.11 -0.06 0.19
C CYS A 244 -7.20 0.73 -0.55
N VAL A 245 -7.02 0.90 -1.87
CA VAL A 245 -8.04 1.38 -2.80
C VAL A 245 -8.36 0.27 -3.78
N TYR A 246 -9.56 -0.31 -3.64
CA TYR A 246 -9.99 -1.47 -4.42
C TYR A 246 -11.42 -1.30 -4.94
N PRO A 247 -11.65 -0.46 -5.93
CA PRO A 247 -12.94 -0.28 -6.57
C PRO A 247 -13.24 -1.38 -7.59
N THR A 248 -14.52 -1.53 -7.91
CA THR A 248 -15.01 -2.43 -8.97
C THR A 248 -15.46 -1.68 -10.23
N ARG A 249 -15.53 -0.34 -10.18
CA ARG A 249 -15.94 0.53 -11.30
C ARG A 249 -15.17 1.82 -11.34
N GLU A 250 -15.34 2.68 -10.36
CA GLU A 250 -14.77 4.02 -10.34
C GLU A 250 -14.42 4.44 -8.92
N CYS A 251 -13.24 5.03 -8.75
CA CYS A 251 -12.87 5.74 -7.52
C CYS A 251 -12.20 7.06 -7.89
N LYS A 252 -12.58 8.11 -7.17
CA LYS A 252 -12.06 9.45 -7.38
C LYS A 252 -11.60 10.05 -6.07
N ILE A 253 -10.33 10.46 -6.00
CA ILE A 253 -9.73 11.10 -4.84
C ILE A 253 -9.08 12.41 -5.30
N THR A 254 -9.62 13.54 -4.84
CA THR A 254 -9.18 14.84 -5.36
C THR A 254 -9.12 15.91 -4.26
N ASP A 255 -8.28 16.91 -4.49
CA ASP A 255 -8.21 18.08 -3.62
C ASP A 255 -7.92 17.71 -2.16
N CYS A 256 -6.89 16.89 -1.94
CA CYS A 256 -6.54 16.38 -0.61
C CYS A 256 -5.15 16.83 -0.16
N ILE A 257 -5.03 17.09 1.13
CA ILE A 257 -3.74 17.29 1.82
C ILE A 257 -3.55 16.12 2.77
N VAL A 258 -2.37 15.47 2.70
CA VAL A 258 -2.11 14.23 3.43
C VAL A 258 -0.72 14.30 4.07
N ASN A 259 -0.66 14.58 5.37
CA ASN A 259 0.58 14.77 6.10
C ASN A 259 0.67 13.87 7.34
N GLY A 260 1.82 13.20 7.54
CA GLY A 260 1.98 12.35 8.70
C GLY A 260 3.19 11.45 8.67
N ASN A 261 3.23 10.54 9.66
CA ASN A 261 4.33 9.62 9.88
C ASN A 261 3.81 8.18 9.92
N ILE A 262 4.54 7.28 9.29
CA ILE A 262 4.33 5.84 9.36
C ILE A 262 5.62 5.22 9.90
N ASN A 263 5.52 4.48 11.03
CA ASN A 263 6.64 3.75 11.64
C ASN A 263 6.19 2.31 11.91
N VAL A 264 6.52 1.41 10.98
CA VAL A 264 6.00 0.05 11.00
C VAL A 264 7.10 -0.98 10.80
N SER A 265 6.90 -2.14 11.45
CA SER A 265 7.77 -3.30 11.32
C SER A 265 6.92 -4.56 11.27
N THR A 266 6.93 -5.25 10.12
CA THR A 266 6.29 -6.55 9.87
C THR A 266 6.89 -7.18 8.63
N ASP A 267 6.60 -8.45 8.33
CA ASP A 267 7.34 -9.21 7.32
C ASP A 267 7.10 -8.70 5.89
N VAL A 268 5.85 -8.50 5.49
CA VAL A 268 5.51 -8.02 4.13
C VAL A 268 4.71 -6.74 4.19
N LEU A 269 5.23 -5.69 3.59
CA LEU A 269 4.69 -4.34 3.68
C LEU A 269 4.48 -3.70 2.31
N LEU A 270 3.26 -3.20 2.11
CA LEU A 270 2.91 -2.26 1.06
C LEU A 270 2.61 -0.91 1.72
N VAL A 271 3.57 0.00 1.69
CA VAL A 271 3.47 1.26 2.44
C VAL A 271 3.53 2.45 1.49
N GLY A 272 2.48 3.24 1.47
CA GLY A 272 2.43 4.49 0.74
C GLY A 272 2.30 5.72 1.64
N GLY A 273 2.91 6.81 1.25
CA GLY A 273 2.69 8.09 1.93
C GLY A 273 1.22 8.52 1.89
N ILE A 274 0.51 8.13 0.84
CA ILE A 274 -0.92 8.42 0.66
C ILE A 274 -1.73 7.14 0.80
N ILE A 275 -1.43 6.09 0.03
CA ILE A 275 -2.19 4.84 -0.06
C ILE A 275 -1.22 3.65 0.03
N GLY A 276 -1.57 2.62 0.82
CA GLY A 276 -0.76 1.40 0.94
C GLY A 276 -0.75 0.60 -0.35
N ASP A 277 -1.93 0.20 -0.85
CA ASP A 277 -2.09 -0.53 -2.10
C ASP A 277 -3.20 0.05 -2.97
N ILE A 278 -2.99 0.05 -4.28
CA ILE A 278 -3.98 0.43 -5.29
C ILE A 278 -4.20 -0.75 -6.21
N PHE A 279 -5.43 -1.25 -6.21
CA PHE A 279 -5.81 -2.41 -6.97
C PHE A 279 -6.94 -2.08 -7.95
N ALA A 280 -6.62 -1.98 -9.23
CA ALA A 280 -7.59 -1.70 -10.29
C ALA A 280 -7.65 -2.85 -11.30
N ASN A 281 -8.81 -3.50 -11.38
CA ASN A 281 -9.09 -4.52 -12.39
C ASN A 281 -9.47 -3.89 -13.75
N ASP A 282 -9.68 -4.73 -14.74
CA ASP A 282 -10.23 -4.36 -16.05
C ASP A 282 -11.48 -3.49 -15.89
N ASP A 283 -11.61 -2.49 -16.76
CA ASP A 283 -12.75 -1.57 -16.81
C ASP A 283 -12.92 -0.63 -15.59
N VAL A 284 -12.03 -0.68 -14.62
CA VAL A 284 -12.01 0.26 -13.49
C VAL A 284 -11.42 1.60 -13.93
N LYS A 285 -11.96 2.69 -13.39
CA LYS A 285 -11.43 4.05 -13.54
C LYS A 285 -10.97 4.60 -12.21
N LEU A 286 -9.71 5.00 -12.16
CA LEU A 286 -9.14 5.69 -11.02
C LEU A 286 -8.72 7.11 -11.39
N GLU A 287 -9.13 8.07 -10.58
CA GLU A 287 -8.69 9.45 -10.68
C GLU A 287 -8.11 9.93 -9.35
N PHE A 288 -6.82 10.23 -9.34
CA PHE A 288 -6.12 10.90 -8.24
C PHE A 288 -5.63 12.25 -8.75
N ALA A 289 -6.18 13.34 -8.22
CA ALA A 289 -5.84 14.67 -8.74
C ALA A 289 -5.77 15.74 -7.66
N ARG A 290 -4.83 16.66 -7.80
CA ARG A 290 -4.61 17.79 -6.88
C ARG A 290 -4.44 17.30 -5.44
N ILE A 291 -3.39 16.48 -5.24
CA ILE A 291 -3.04 15.93 -3.93
C ILE A 291 -1.66 16.44 -3.53
N GLN A 292 -1.57 16.93 -2.31
CA GLN A 292 -0.30 17.31 -1.72
C GLN A 292 -0.01 16.43 -0.51
N SER A 293 1.21 15.88 -0.43
CA SER A 293 1.62 15.08 0.72
C SER A 293 3.02 15.44 1.21
N ASN A 294 3.19 15.38 2.54
CA ASN A 294 4.48 15.44 3.20
C ASN A 294 4.53 14.36 4.27
N THR A 295 5.36 13.35 4.05
CA THR A 295 5.31 12.14 4.86
C THR A 295 6.68 11.67 5.30
N LYS A 296 6.72 10.99 6.45
CA LYS A 296 7.90 10.27 6.92
C LYS A 296 7.56 8.80 7.12
N LEU A 297 8.22 7.94 6.36
CA LEU A 297 7.99 6.51 6.33
C LEU A 297 9.23 5.80 6.91
N GLN A 298 9.08 5.17 8.07
CA GLN A 298 10.09 4.32 8.69
C GLN A 298 9.59 2.88 8.66
N VAL A 299 10.13 2.06 7.77
CA VAL A 299 9.60 0.75 7.47
C VAL A 299 10.66 -0.33 7.62
N ARG A 300 10.28 -1.46 8.25
CA ARG A 300 11.12 -2.64 8.39
C ARG A 300 10.31 -3.87 8.07
N GLY A 301 10.92 -4.77 7.30
CA GLY A 301 10.27 -6.03 6.95
C GLY A 301 11.18 -6.94 6.15
N ASP A 302 10.65 -8.08 5.79
CA ASP A 302 11.35 -9.03 4.96
C ASP A 302 11.31 -8.60 3.49
N SER A 303 10.16 -8.13 3.04
CA SER A 303 9.92 -7.64 1.68
C SER A 303 9.12 -6.35 1.73
N LEU A 304 9.59 -5.31 1.05
CA LEU A 304 9.05 -3.97 1.15
C LEU A 304 8.74 -3.40 -0.23
N GLU A 305 7.52 -2.91 -0.42
CA GLU A 305 7.16 -1.97 -1.47
C GLU A 305 6.75 -0.64 -0.83
N VAL A 306 7.54 0.40 -1.07
CA VAL A 306 7.39 1.67 -0.36
C VAL A 306 7.31 2.82 -1.36
N GLY A 307 6.22 3.56 -1.33
CA GLY A 307 5.99 4.67 -2.25
C GLY A 307 5.67 6.00 -1.56
N ALA A 308 6.11 7.09 -2.17
CA ALA A 308 5.67 8.42 -1.73
C ALA A 308 4.16 8.62 -1.98
N ILE A 309 3.61 7.96 -3.00
CA ILE A 309 2.17 7.94 -3.34
C ILE A 309 1.58 6.62 -2.86
N SER A 310 2.02 5.50 -3.42
CA SER A 310 1.51 4.16 -3.09
C SER A 310 2.63 3.15 -2.94
N GLY A 311 2.48 2.22 -1.96
CA GLY A 311 3.37 1.08 -1.83
C GLY A 311 3.30 0.17 -3.04
N SER A 312 2.10 -0.14 -3.50
CA SER A 312 1.88 -0.95 -4.69
C SER A 312 0.79 -0.38 -5.59
N LEU A 313 0.83 -0.71 -6.86
CA LEU A 313 -0.16 -0.36 -7.88
C LEU A 313 -0.36 -1.52 -8.85
N LEU A 314 -1.50 -2.19 -8.76
CA LEU A 314 -1.97 -3.07 -9.82
C LEU A 314 -2.87 -2.29 -10.77
N ALA A 315 -2.41 -2.09 -12.02
CA ALA A 315 -3.01 -1.19 -12.99
C ALA A 315 -3.50 -1.96 -14.23
N ASP A 316 -4.68 -2.54 -14.15
CA ASP A 316 -5.30 -3.24 -15.28
C ASP A 316 -6.43 -2.43 -15.94
N GLY A 317 -6.78 -1.26 -15.38
CA GLY A 317 -7.84 -0.38 -15.84
C GLY A 317 -7.34 0.92 -16.49
N GLU A 318 -8.04 2.01 -16.22
CA GLU A 318 -7.70 3.39 -16.62
C GLU A 318 -7.36 4.21 -15.38
N GLU A 319 -6.06 4.37 -15.08
CA GLU A 319 -5.58 5.08 -13.92
C GLU A 319 -4.99 6.45 -14.32
N SER A 320 -5.41 7.47 -13.60
CA SER A 320 -4.94 8.84 -13.78
C SER A 320 -4.45 9.44 -12.47
N PHE A 321 -3.20 9.87 -12.47
CA PHE A 321 -2.54 10.60 -11.39
C PHE A 321 -2.13 11.98 -11.93
N SER A 322 -2.76 13.05 -11.44
CA SER A 322 -2.50 14.38 -11.98
C SER A 322 -2.38 15.45 -10.90
N ASP A 323 -1.51 16.41 -11.13
CA ASP A 323 -1.31 17.53 -10.21
C ASP A 323 -1.01 17.05 -8.79
N ILE A 324 0.01 16.19 -8.65
CA ILE A 324 0.42 15.64 -7.34
C ILE A 324 1.78 16.22 -6.95
N PHE A 325 1.84 16.80 -5.75
CA PHE A 325 3.09 17.08 -5.07
C PHE A 325 3.26 16.11 -3.92
N ALA A 326 4.20 15.19 -4.04
CA ALA A 326 4.53 14.23 -2.99
C ALA A 326 5.98 14.41 -2.53
N GLN A 327 6.16 14.69 -1.23
CA GLN A 327 7.46 14.72 -0.60
C GLN A 327 7.50 13.69 0.53
N SER A 328 8.52 12.82 0.51
CA SER A 328 8.64 11.74 1.49
C SER A 328 10.08 11.56 1.96
N GLU A 329 10.26 11.43 3.27
CA GLU A 329 11.47 10.85 3.87
C GLU A 329 11.21 9.37 4.09
N ILE A 330 11.89 8.50 3.34
CA ILE A 330 11.69 7.05 3.38
C ILE A 330 12.94 6.39 3.98
N LEU A 331 12.82 5.88 5.21
CA LEU A 331 13.84 5.09 5.88
C LEU A 331 13.37 3.64 5.91
N HIS A 332 14.01 2.79 5.11
CA HIS A 332 13.61 1.40 4.98
C HIS A 332 14.74 0.44 5.38
N ASN A 333 14.36 -0.74 5.84
CA ASN A 333 15.26 -1.82 6.20
C ASN A 333 14.63 -3.16 5.89
N SER A 334 14.94 -3.69 4.71
CA SER A 334 14.49 -5.00 4.28
C SER A 334 15.50 -6.11 4.62
N MET A 335 15.01 -7.33 4.79
CA MET A 335 15.84 -8.51 4.91
C MET A 335 16.21 -9.07 3.52
N TYR A 336 15.26 -9.06 2.59
CA TYR A 336 15.44 -9.62 1.25
C TYR A 336 15.56 -8.53 0.20
N TYR A 337 14.51 -7.72 -0.01
CA TYR A 337 14.53 -6.64 -0.99
C TYR A 337 13.60 -5.49 -0.59
N SER A 338 13.81 -4.33 -1.21
CA SER A 338 12.86 -3.23 -1.16
C SER A 338 12.78 -2.52 -2.51
N HIS A 339 11.56 -2.19 -2.91
CA HIS A 339 11.26 -1.33 -4.03
C HIS A 339 10.79 0.02 -3.53
N VAL A 340 11.48 1.09 -3.93
CA VAL A 340 11.19 2.45 -3.43
C VAL A 340 11.05 3.42 -4.59
N GLY A 341 9.94 4.19 -4.61
CA GLY A 341 9.64 5.18 -5.64
C GLY A 341 8.47 6.07 -5.26
N ALA A 342 7.89 6.77 -6.21
CA ALA A 342 6.54 7.32 -6.03
C ALA A 342 5.51 6.19 -5.87
N PHE A 343 5.71 5.13 -6.67
CA PHE A 343 5.08 3.83 -6.53
C PHE A 343 6.19 2.82 -6.19
N GLY A 344 6.06 2.07 -5.10
CA GLY A 344 7.05 1.07 -4.66
C GLY A 344 7.11 -0.09 -5.63
N GLY A 345 6.01 -0.79 -5.83
CA GLY A 345 5.83 -1.82 -6.85
C GLY A 345 4.74 -1.46 -7.86
N VAL A 346 4.89 -1.89 -9.10
CA VAL A 346 3.86 -1.70 -10.13
C VAL A 346 3.67 -2.98 -10.94
N SER A 347 2.45 -3.47 -10.99
CA SER A 347 2.03 -4.53 -11.89
C SER A 347 1.01 -3.95 -12.89
N ASN A 348 1.36 -3.94 -14.18
CA ASN A 348 0.48 -3.44 -15.24
C ASN A 348 0.39 -4.45 -16.37
N ARG A 349 -0.72 -5.17 -16.46
CA ARG A 349 -0.93 -6.21 -17.47
C ARG A 349 -1.51 -5.66 -18.77
N LYS A 350 -2.46 -4.72 -18.70
CA LYS A 350 -3.15 -4.18 -19.85
C LYS A 350 -3.76 -2.79 -19.67
N GLY A 351 -3.65 -2.21 -18.47
CA GLY A 351 -4.19 -0.89 -18.15
C GLY A 351 -3.40 0.28 -18.76
N ASN A 352 -3.95 1.46 -18.63
CA ASN A 352 -3.30 2.71 -19.00
C ASN A 352 -3.04 3.53 -17.74
N VAL A 353 -1.77 3.64 -17.34
CA VAL A 353 -1.35 4.51 -16.24
C VAL A 353 -0.92 5.86 -16.79
N ASN A 354 -1.68 6.89 -16.49
CA ASN A 354 -1.43 8.26 -16.91
C ASN A 354 -0.96 9.10 -15.72
N VAL A 355 0.26 9.59 -15.75
CA VAL A 355 0.80 10.48 -14.72
C VAL A 355 1.14 11.81 -15.35
N SER A 356 0.57 12.91 -14.80
CA SER A 356 0.75 14.22 -15.41
C SER A 356 0.85 15.35 -14.38
N ASN A 357 1.67 16.37 -14.68
CA ASN A 357 1.86 17.55 -13.84
C ASN A 357 2.23 17.18 -12.40
N CYS A 358 3.14 16.25 -12.21
CA CYS A 358 3.52 15.78 -10.86
C CYS A 358 4.96 16.19 -10.52
N PHE A 359 5.16 16.51 -9.24
CA PHE A 359 6.48 16.70 -8.68
C PHE A 359 6.66 15.82 -7.43
N ILE A 360 7.62 14.89 -7.49
CA ILE A 360 7.84 13.90 -6.44
C ILE A 360 9.26 14.04 -5.90
N LYS A 361 9.40 14.15 -4.59
CA LYS A 361 10.70 14.23 -3.91
C LYS A 361 10.81 13.13 -2.86
N ILE A 362 11.84 12.30 -2.97
CA ILE A 362 12.10 11.19 -2.05
C ILE A 362 13.51 11.34 -1.48
N ASN A 363 13.63 11.44 -0.16
CA ASN A 363 14.88 11.30 0.56
C ASN A 363 14.91 9.89 1.17
N THR A 364 15.93 9.10 0.88
CA THR A 364 15.95 7.69 1.29
C THR A 364 17.33 7.19 1.72
N ASN A 365 17.37 6.08 2.45
CA ASN A 365 18.59 5.37 2.82
C ASN A 365 18.74 4.12 1.95
N LYS A 366 19.55 4.18 0.89
CA LYS A 366 19.82 3.02 0.02
C LYS A 366 20.64 1.96 0.73
N LYS A 367 20.25 0.68 0.56
CA LYS A 367 21.04 -0.49 0.95
C LYS A 367 21.36 -1.37 -0.26
N HIS A 368 22.27 -2.33 -0.06
CA HIS A 368 22.57 -3.33 -1.09
C HIS A 368 21.32 -4.19 -1.36
N GLY A 369 20.97 -4.36 -2.63
CA GLY A 369 19.82 -5.14 -3.06
C GLY A 369 18.53 -4.32 -3.19
N ASP A 370 18.52 -3.05 -2.78
CA ASP A 370 17.35 -2.18 -2.91
C ASP A 370 17.26 -1.62 -4.33
N GLU A 371 16.06 -1.66 -4.89
CA GLU A 371 15.72 -0.97 -6.12
C GLU A 371 15.06 0.38 -5.80
N ILE A 372 15.75 1.46 -6.15
CA ILE A 372 15.28 2.82 -5.90
C ILE A 372 15.26 3.58 -7.21
N ASN A 373 14.07 3.97 -7.63
CA ASN A 373 13.83 4.86 -8.76
C ASN A 373 12.86 5.96 -8.34
N ALA A 374 12.99 7.15 -8.92
CA ALA A 374 12.22 8.28 -8.44
C ALA A 374 10.70 8.16 -8.66
N LEU A 375 10.28 7.44 -9.70
CA LEU A 375 8.87 7.29 -10.04
C LEU A 375 8.35 5.88 -9.77
N ILE A 376 9.00 4.87 -10.34
CA ILE A 376 8.65 3.46 -10.13
C ILE A 376 9.85 2.76 -9.54
N GLY A 377 9.72 2.28 -8.30
CA GLY A 377 10.79 1.63 -7.54
C GLY A 377 11.10 0.24 -8.06
N GLY A 378 10.08 -0.55 -8.28
CA GLY A 378 10.18 -1.88 -8.88
C GLY A 378 9.01 -2.16 -9.79
N MET A 379 9.14 -3.15 -10.63
CA MET A 379 8.07 -3.58 -11.52
C MET A 379 7.98 -5.09 -11.54
N ILE A 380 6.79 -5.60 -11.23
CA ILE A 380 6.53 -7.03 -11.30
C ILE A 380 6.28 -7.41 -12.75
N GLU A 381 7.09 -8.34 -13.27
CA GLU A 381 6.91 -8.86 -14.62
C GLU A 381 5.54 -9.55 -14.75
N THR A 382 4.78 -9.14 -15.74
CA THR A 382 3.48 -9.74 -16.02
C THR A 382 3.52 -10.56 -17.31
N TYR A 383 2.79 -11.65 -17.32
CA TYR A 383 2.72 -12.58 -18.46
C TYR A 383 2.09 -11.99 -19.75
N GLN A 384 1.62 -10.75 -19.72
CA GLN A 384 1.04 -10.07 -20.90
C GLN A 384 1.44 -8.60 -20.95
N PRO A 385 2.43 -8.22 -21.72
CA PRO A 385 2.95 -6.85 -21.79
C PRO A 385 2.05 -5.95 -22.66
N ASN A 386 0.82 -5.67 -22.24
CA ASN A 386 -0.09 -4.77 -22.96
C ASN A 386 -0.35 -3.46 -22.21
N GLY A 387 0.12 -3.36 -20.97
CA GLY A 387 -0.03 -2.14 -20.17
C GLY A 387 0.80 -0.98 -20.70
N ARG A 388 0.30 0.24 -20.57
CA ARG A 388 0.94 1.47 -21.07
C ARG A 388 1.17 2.44 -19.94
N PHE A 389 2.33 3.10 -19.99
CA PHE A 389 2.67 4.21 -19.11
C PHE A 389 2.78 5.49 -19.92
N ASN A 390 2.04 6.52 -19.55
CA ASN A 390 2.09 7.83 -20.16
C ASN A 390 2.49 8.87 -19.12
N PHE A 391 3.68 9.43 -19.24
CA PHE A 391 4.19 10.47 -18.36
C PHE A 391 4.22 11.80 -19.11
N THR A 392 3.55 12.82 -18.60
CA THR A 392 3.51 14.14 -19.20
C THR A 392 3.78 15.19 -18.12
N ASN A 393 4.85 15.98 -18.30
CA ASN A 393 5.21 17.06 -17.37
C ASN A 393 5.41 16.53 -15.94
N VAL A 394 6.18 15.42 -15.81
CA VAL A 394 6.47 14.75 -14.53
C VAL A 394 7.93 14.98 -14.16
N PHE A 395 8.15 15.52 -12.97
CA PHE A 395 9.47 15.73 -12.40
C PHE A 395 9.59 14.96 -11.10
N ALA A 396 10.64 14.15 -10.98
CA ALA A 396 10.83 13.33 -9.81
C ALA A 396 12.30 13.26 -9.41
N PHE A 397 12.55 13.07 -8.13
CA PHE A 397 13.88 12.98 -7.54
C PHE A 397 13.90 11.97 -6.40
N ALA A 398 14.92 11.14 -6.37
CA ALA A 398 15.28 10.34 -5.20
C ALA A 398 16.80 10.48 -4.97
N ASP A 399 17.21 10.87 -3.77
CA ASP A 399 18.59 11.25 -3.45
C ASP A 399 19.63 10.11 -3.61
N SER A 400 19.16 8.87 -3.61
CA SER A 400 20.01 7.67 -3.76
C SER A 400 19.98 7.04 -5.15
N CYS A 401 19.34 7.66 -6.14
CA CYS A 401 19.25 7.13 -7.49
C CYS A 401 19.47 8.20 -8.57
N THR A 402 19.56 7.75 -9.82
CA THR A 402 19.83 8.60 -10.99
C THR A 402 18.83 8.37 -12.13
N LYS A 403 17.77 7.61 -11.90
CA LYS A 403 16.77 7.26 -12.90
C LYS A 403 15.37 7.65 -12.44
N LEU A 404 14.49 8.01 -13.38
CA LEU A 404 13.08 8.13 -13.10
C LEU A 404 12.45 6.76 -12.82
N TYR A 405 12.76 5.79 -13.68
CA TYR A 405 12.25 4.42 -13.59
C TYR A 405 13.14 3.46 -14.36
N ASP A 406 12.94 2.16 -14.15
CA ASP A 406 13.55 1.08 -14.91
C ASP A 406 12.44 0.11 -15.34
N ILE A 407 11.76 0.44 -16.44
CA ILE A 407 10.64 -0.35 -17.00
C ILE A 407 11.19 -1.26 -18.10
N PRO A 408 10.83 -2.56 -18.13
CA PRO A 408 11.21 -3.46 -19.20
C PRO A 408 10.84 -2.93 -20.59
N SER A 409 11.69 -3.17 -21.58
CA SER A 409 11.57 -2.59 -22.93
C SER A 409 10.33 -3.04 -23.71
N GLU A 410 9.70 -4.13 -23.30
CA GLU A 410 8.43 -4.61 -23.85
C GLU A 410 7.22 -3.79 -23.42
N ASN A 411 7.31 -3.03 -22.34
CA ASN A 411 6.23 -2.16 -21.90
C ASN A 411 6.34 -0.79 -22.55
N PRO A 412 5.35 -0.35 -23.33
CA PRO A 412 5.40 0.94 -24.00
C PRO A 412 5.27 2.09 -22.99
N VAL A 413 6.33 2.90 -22.92
CA VAL A 413 6.37 4.14 -22.15
C VAL A 413 6.35 5.32 -23.10
N LYS A 414 5.48 6.29 -22.85
CA LYS A 414 5.47 7.57 -23.51
C LYS A 414 5.81 8.68 -22.54
N GLU A 415 6.84 9.44 -22.85
CA GLU A 415 7.27 10.59 -22.04
C GLU A 415 7.15 11.89 -22.84
N GLU A 416 6.68 12.93 -22.18
CA GLU A 416 6.64 14.28 -22.69
C GLU A 416 6.99 15.28 -21.57
N ASN A 417 8.07 16.05 -21.76
CA ASN A 417 8.53 17.06 -20.80
C ASN A 417 8.75 16.50 -19.37
N CYS A 418 9.44 15.37 -19.25
CA CYS A 418 9.74 14.73 -17.97
C CYS A 418 11.19 14.91 -17.59
N GLY A 419 11.51 14.81 -16.27
CA GLY A 419 12.88 14.97 -15.82
C GLY A 419 13.15 14.46 -14.42
N PHE A 420 14.41 14.04 -14.21
CA PHE A 420 14.95 13.70 -12.89
C PHE A 420 15.61 14.95 -12.29
N THR A 421 14.96 15.57 -11.30
CA THR A 421 15.41 16.83 -10.71
C THR A 421 14.77 17.08 -9.33
N ASP A 422 15.50 17.70 -8.43
CA ASP A 422 15.05 18.13 -7.09
C ASP A 422 14.47 19.55 -7.07
N VAL A 423 14.55 20.25 -8.22
CA VAL A 423 14.01 21.61 -8.42
C VAL A 423 13.25 21.66 -9.73
N LEU A 424 12.03 22.20 -9.73
CA LEU A 424 11.25 22.34 -10.95
C LEU A 424 11.99 23.19 -11.98
N PRO A 425 12.17 22.70 -13.21
CA PRO A 425 12.82 23.47 -14.25
C PRO A 425 11.92 24.62 -14.74
N SER A 426 12.53 25.67 -15.25
CA SER A 426 11.79 26.82 -15.84
C SER A 426 10.95 26.43 -17.05
N THR A 427 11.17 25.24 -17.61
CA THR A 427 10.41 24.68 -18.73
C THR A 427 9.21 23.86 -18.30
N CYS A 428 8.96 23.72 -16.97
CA CYS A 428 7.75 23.04 -16.52
C CYS A 428 6.50 23.82 -16.96
N ASN A 429 5.50 23.07 -17.43
CA ASN A 429 4.24 23.64 -17.92
C ASN A 429 3.10 23.43 -16.91
N PHE A 430 3.40 23.55 -15.61
CA PHE A 430 2.39 23.41 -14.57
C PHE A 430 1.38 24.57 -14.67
N ASN A 431 0.10 24.23 -14.53
CA ASN A 431 -0.96 25.22 -14.52
C ASN A 431 -0.86 26.10 -13.28
N THR A 432 -0.54 27.37 -13.44
CA THR A 432 -0.36 28.32 -12.32
C THR A 432 -1.65 28.69 -11.59
N GLU A 433 -2.82 28.32 -12.10
CA GLU A 433 -4.08 28.38 -11.34
C GLU A 433 -4.16 27.29 -10.29
N ILE A 434 -3.52 26.14 -10.56
CA ILE A 434 -3.47 24.99 -9.66
C ILE A 434 -2.20 25.04 -8.81
N TRP A 435 -1.06 25.40 -9.40
CA TRP A 435 0.24 25.34 -8.75
C TRP A 435 0.78 26.72 -8.37
N ASP A 436 1.36 26.83 -7.19
CA ASP A 436 2.30 27.91 -6.87
C ASP A 436 3.72 27.40 -7.10
N ILE A 437 4.40 27.96 -8.07
CA ILE A 437 5.77 27.62 -8.46
C ILE A 437 6.72 28.79 -8.27
N THR A 438 6.38 29.75 -7.39
CA THR A 438 7.24 30.90 -7.07
C THR A 438 8.56 30.48 -6.42
N ASP A 439 8.55 29.39 -5.65
CA ASP A 439 9.73 28.67 -5.22
C ASP A 439 9.80 27.32 -5.94
N PRO A 440 10.64 27.17 -6.99
CA PRO A 440 10.73 25.93 -7.74
C PRO A 440 11.28 24.75 -6.94
N ALA A 441 11.97 24.99 -5.82
CA ALA A 441 12.47 23.93 -4.92
C ALA A 441 11.39 23.43 -3.96
N SER A 442 10.34 24.22 -3.74
CA SER A 442 9.24 23.91 -2.82
C SER A 442 7.90 24.40 -3.38
N PRO A 443 7.48 23.92 -4.56
CA PRO A 443 6.17 24.28 -5.12
C PRO A 443 5.06 23.70 -4.23
N PHE A 444 3.85 24.24 -4.36
CA PHE A 444 2.68 23.67 -3.70
C PHE A 444 1.42 23.83 -4.53
N ILE A 445 0.40 23.02 -4.19
CA ILE A 445 -0.89 23.05 -4.86
C ILE A 445 -1.78 24.07 -4.17
N LYS A 446 -2.43 24.94 -4.97
CA LYS A 446 -3.41 25.92 -4.50
C LYS A 446 -4.76 25.23 -4.36
N PHE A 447 -5.19 25.02 -3.13
CA PHE A 447 -6.50 24.46 -2.85
C PHE A 447 -7.54 25.59 -2.75
N ASN A 448 -8.69 25.39 -3.36
CA ASN A 448 -9.85 26.27 -3.31
C ASN A 448 -11.02 25.50 -2.68
N PHE A 449 -10.89 25.23 -1.37
CA PHE A 449 -11.91 24.50 -0.60
C PHE A 449 -13.21 25.29 -0.41
#